data_9e4590b90af9b7eceb36ec040f22d37c
#
_entry.id   9e4590b90af9b7eceb36ec040f22d37c
#
_cell.length_a   1.000
_cell.length_b   1.000
_cell.length_c   1.000
_cell.angle_alpha   90.00
_cell.angle_beta   90.00
_cell.angle_gamma   90.00
#
_symmetry.space_group_name_H-M   'P 1'
#
loop_
_entity.id
_entity.type
_entity.pdbx_description
1 polymer ?
#
loop_
_entity_poly.entity_id
_entity_poly.type
_entity_poly.pdbx_seq_one_letter_code
_entity_poly.pdbx_strand_id
1 'polypeptide(L)'
;HYQPERSTDPESGIFSNQYLAIKLISENLPDNFYLYIREHPRQLNDNQPDIRKLSFRCEKDYEAISSLKNVKIINPNYDSDRLYEKAKLVSSLQGSSIWISLLKGKAGFTLQPTWHSKCDSSPYLNRKNISENIKFLLKKTKSQIKNDLENFVDYISPYLLNTLYTGKFSEKDAKDEKLLENLANFIDK
;
A
#
# COMPACT_ATOMS: atom_id res chain seq x y z
N HIS A 1 -0.05 8.54 -1.53
CA HIS A 1 -0.27 8.68 -0.08
C HIS A 1 -0.39 10.13 0.34
N TYR A 2 -1.12 10.37 1.42
CA TYR A 2 -1.17 11.69 2.05
C TYR A 2 0.20 12.07 2.63
N GLN A 3 0.57 13.32 2.51
CA GLN A 3 1.77 13.90 3.11
C GLN A 3 1.42 15.25 3.78
N PRO A 4 1.99 15.52 4.94
CA PRO A 4 2.88 14.68 5.72
C PRO A 4 2.11 13.63 6.54
N GLU A 5 2.51 12.38 6.43
CA GLU A 5 2.00 11.29 7.25
C GLU A 5 3.19 10.39 7.61
N ARG A 6 3.25 9.87 8.82
CA ARG A 6 4.37 9.05 9.31
C ARG A 6 4.70 7.89 8.36
N SER A 7 3.70 7.22 7.83
CA SER A 7 3.85 6.13 6.87
C SER A 7 4.52 6.54 5.54
N THR A 8 4.59 7.83 5.26
CA THR A 8 5.25 8.38 4.09
C THR A 8 6.50 9.17 4.43
N ASP A 9 6.55 9.81 5.59
CA ASP A 9 7.68 10.62 6.01
C ASP A 9 7.88 10.50 7.53
N PRO A 10 8.94 9.83 8.02
CA PRO A 10 10.12 9.32 7.28
C PRO A 10 10.05 7.84 6.83
N GLU A 11 9.00 7.06 7.16
CA GLU A 11 8.98 5.60 7.02
C GLU A 11 9.16 5.12 5.57
N SER A 12 8.78 5.92 4.57
CA SER A 12 9.00 5.57 3.16
C SER A 12 10.43 5.82 2.65
N GLY A 13 11.35 6.29 3.50
CA GLY A 13 12.74 6.53 3.13
C GLY A 13 12.87 7.39 1.87
N ILE A 14 13.59 6.92 0.85
CA ILE A 14 13.75 7.65 -0.42
C ILE A 14 12.43 7.89 -1.16
N PHE A 15 11.41 7.06 -0.91
CA PHE A 15 10.07 7.20 -1.51
C PHE A 15 9.17 8.17 -0.75
N SER A 16 9.66 8.87 0.27
CA SER A 16 9.04 10.11 0.76
C SER A 16 8.86 11.08 -0.41
N ASN A 17 9.83 11.13 -1.35
CA ASN A 17 9.61 11.67 -2.68
C ASN A 17 8.82 10.66 -3.52
N GLN A 18 7.49 10.78 -3.53
CA GLN A 18 6.61 9.82 -4.22
C GLN A 18 6.78 9.81 -5.74
N TYR A 19 7.35 10.86 -6.35
CA TYR A 19 7.73 10.85 -7.77
C TYR A 19 8.72 9.72 -8.07
N LEU A 20 9.70 9.48 -7.18
CA LEU A 20 10.67 8.39 -7.36
C LEU A 20 10.00 7.01 -7.36
N ALA A 21 8.98 6.82 -6.51
CA ALA A 21 8.19 5.60 -6.50
C ALA A 21 7.42 5.41 -7.81
N ILE A 22 6.72 6.45 -8.25
CA ILE A 22 5.94 6.46 -9.49
C ILE A 22 6.85 6.18 -10.69
N LYS A 23 7.99 6.85 -10.77
CA LYS A 23 8.98 6.66 -11.83
C LYS A 23 9.50 5.23 -11.84
N LEU A 24 9.90 4.70 -10.69
CA LEU A 24 10.39 3.32 -10.58
C LEU A 24 9.35 2.31 -11.07
N ILE A 25 8.09 2.46 -10.68
CA ILE A 25 7.02 1.56 -11.13
C ILE A 25 6.81 1.72 -12.65
N SER A 26 6.68 2.95 -13.12
CA SER A 26 6.45 3.28 -14.54
C SER A 26 7.50 2.65 -15.46
N GLU A 27 8.78 2.75 -15.08
CA GLU A 27 9.92 2.21 -15.85
C GLU A 27 9.97 0.66 -15.85
N ASN A 28 9.25 0.00 -14.96
CA ASN A 28 9.25 -1.46 -14.80
C ASN A 28 7.92 -2.13 -15.18
N LEU A 29 6.93 -1.36 -15.63
CA LEU A 29 5.70 -1.91 -16.19
C LEU A 29 5.94 -2.47 -17.60
N PRO A 30 5.26 -3.56 -17.99
CA PRO A 30 5.22 -3.98 -19.38
C PRO A 30 4.61 -2.91 -20.30
N ASP A 31 5.02 -2.84 -21.56
CA ASP A 31 4.68 -1.77 -22.52
C ASP A 31 3.18 -1.55 -22.74
N ASN A 32 2.36 -2.58 -22.53
CA ASN A 32 0.91 -2.52 -22.72
C ASN A 32 0.14 -2.15 -21.43
N PHE A 33 0.83 -1.73 -20.37
CA PHE A 33 0.22 -1.33 -19.11
C PHE A 33 0.37 0.16 -18.85
N TYR A 34 -0.64 0.73 -18.23
CA TYR A 34 -0.64 2.11 -17.74
C TYR A 34 -0.69 2.14 -16.22
N LEU A 35 0.07 3.05 -15.63
CA LEU A 35 0.03 3.36 -14.22
C LEU A 35 -0.96 4.51 -13.98
N TYR A 36 -2.05 4.21 -13.29
CA TYR A 36 -3.03 5.21 -12.88
C TYR A 36 -2.69 5.71 -11.48
N ILE A 37 -2.43 6.99 -11.35
CA ILE A 37 -2.13 7.65 -10.07
C ILE A 37 -3.38 8.35 -9.58
N ARG A 38 -3.83 7.96 -8.38
CA ARG A 38 -4.88 8.68 -7.66
C ARG A 38 -4.27 9.35 -6.43
N GLU A 39 -4.36 10.66 -6.37
CA GLU A 39 -3.95 11.40 -5.18
C GLU A 39 -4.89 11.09 -4.01
N HIS A 40 -4.35 11.13 -2.81
CA HIS A 40 -5.18 10.96 -1.62
C HIS A 40 -6.13 12.16 -1.47
N PRO A 41 -7.45 11.98 -1.26
CA PRO A 41 -8.39 13.09 -1.21
C PRO A 41 -8.03 14.18 -0.19
N ARG A 42 -7.47 13.80 0.96
CA ARG A 42 -7.01 14.76 1.99
C ARG A 42 -5.84 15.63 1.54
N GLN A 43 -5.08 15.23 0.51
CA GLN A 43 -3.97 16.04 -0.01
C GLN A 43 -4.46 17.32 -0.66
N LEU A 44 -5.62 17.25 -1.32
CA LEU A 44 -6.20 18.35 -2.09
C LEU A 44 -7.38 19.02 -1.36
N ASN A 45 -7.73 18.58 -0.15
CA ASN A 45 -8.85 19.16 0.59
C ASN A 45 -8.39 20.42 1.32
N ASP A 46 -8.88 21.58 0.88
CA ASP A 46 -8.52 22.92 1.37
C ASP A 46 -9.17 23.31 2.69
N ASN A 47 -10.10 22.49 3.22
CA ASN A 47 -10.84 22.81 4.46
C ASN A 47 -9.94 22.86 5.71
N GLN A 48 -8.68 22.47 5.59
CA GLN A 48 -7.64 22.74 6.59
C GLN A 48 -6.35 23.09 5.86
N PRO A 49 -6.02 24.38 5.73
CA PRO A 49 -4.77 24.81 5.13
C PRO A 49 -3.61 24.40 6.05
N ASP A 50 -3.09 23.20 5.80
CA ASP A 50 -1.85 22.77 6.41
C ASP A 50 -0.72 23.20 5.48
N ILE A 51 0.01 24.25 5.88
CA ILE A 51 1.16 24.80 5.14
C ILE A 51 2.15 23.70 4.78
N ARG A 52 2.24 22.64 5.59
CA ARG A 52 3.09 21.47 5.31
C ARG A 52 2.69 20.74 4.04
N LYS A 53 1.42 20.75 3.65
CA LYS A 53 0.95 20.12 2.39
C LYS A 53 1.60 20.73 1.16
N LEU A 54 1.80 22.04 1.16
CA LEU A 54 2.42 22.78 0.04
C LEU A 54 3.89 22.41 -0.16
N SER A 55 4.56 21.94 0.91
CA SER A 55 5.95 21.51 0.84
C SER A 55 6.13 20.15 0.15
N PHE A 56 5.07 19.35 0.05
CA PHE A 56 5.11 17.98 -0.49
C PHE A 56 4.46 17.83 -1.86
N ARG A 57 3.75 18.85 -2.34
CA ARG A 57 3.08 18.82 -3.65
C ARG A 57 3.07 20.23 -4.25
N CYS A 58 3.68 20.34 -5.41
CA CYS A 58 3.60 21.54 -6.22
C CYS A 58 3.24 21.18 -7.66
N GLU A 59 2.92 22.18 -8.47
CA GLU A 59 2.56 22.01 -9.87
C GLU A 59 3.64 21.24 -10.66
N LYS A 60 4.92 21.55 -10.42
CA LYS A 60 6.05 20.86 -11.06
C LYS A 60 6.11 19.36 -10.77
N ASP A 61 5.64 18.93 -9.60
CA ASP A 61 5.56 17.49 -9.29
C ASP A 61 4.55 16.79 -10.20
N TYR A 62 3.38 17.41 -10.40
CA TYR A 62 2.35 16.87 -11.28
C TYR A 62 2.76 16.93 -12.76
N GLU A 63 3.45 17.98 -13.18
CA GLU A 63 4.04 18.09 -14.52
C GLU A 63 5.06 16.95 -14.75
N ALA A 64 5.96 16.75 -13.80
CA ALA A 64 6.96 15.68 -13.87
C ALA A 64 6.30 14.28 -13.91
N ILE A 65 5.26 14.03 -13.11
CA ILE A 65 4.50 12.78 -13.15
C ILE A 65 3.80 12.60 -14.49
N SER A 66 3.15 13.66 -15.01
CA SER A 66 2.40 13.63 -16.28
C SER A 66 3.29 13.46 -17.50
N SER A 67 4.57 13.82 -17.41
CA SER A 67 5.55 13.63 -18.48
C SER A 67 5.96 12.16 -18.68
N LEU A 68 5.69 11.28 -17.72
CA LEU A 68 5.98 9.85 -17.83
C LEU A 68 5.00 9.19 -18.83
N LYS A 69 5.54 8.53 -19.87
CA LYS A 69 4.81 8.06 -21.05
C LYS A 69 3.59 7.17 -20.75
N ASN A 70 3.68 6.33 -19.73
CA ASN A 70 2.65 5.34 -19.36
C ASN A 70 1.94 5.67 -18.04
N VAL A 71 2.00 6.92 -17.57
CA VAL A 71 1.37 7.38 -16.34
C VAL A 71 0.16 8.25 -16.65
N LYS A 72 -0.91 8.06 -15.89
CA LYS A 72 -2.13 8.90 -15.97
C LYS A 72 -2.56 9.27 -14.55
N ILE A 73 -2.70 10.57 -14.31
CA ILE A 73 -3.28 11.09 -13.07
C ILE A 73 -4.79 11.09 -13.23
N ILE A 74 -5.50 10.56 -12.25
CA ILE A 74 -6.96 10.48 -12.22
C ILE A 74 -7.54 11.33 -11.11
N ASN A 75 -8.82 11.67 -11.25
CA ASN A 75 -9.54 12.45 -10.24
C ASN A 75 -9.43 11.80 -8.86
N PRO A 76 -8.99 12.52 -7.81
CA PRO A 76 -8.87 11.98 -6.45
C PRO A 76 -10.20 11.51 -5.86
N ASN A 77 -11.33 12.05 -6.32
CA ASN A 77 -12.67 11.64 -5.90
C ASN A 77 -13.24 10.47 -6.71
N TYR A 78 -12.44 9.88 -7.62
CA TYR A 78 -12.89 8.70 -8.35
C TYR A 78 -13.12 7.54 -7.37
N ASP A 79 -14.19 6.81 -7.60
CA ASP A 79 -14.62 5.69 -6.76
C ASP A 79 -13.54 4.62 -6.62
N SER A 80 -13.16 4.32 -5.37
CA SER A 80 -12.10 3.36 -5.06
C SER A 80 -12.48 1.94 -5.48
N ASP A 81 -13.73 1.55 -5.29
CA ASP A 81 -14.18 0.19 -5.60
C ASP A 81 -14.12 -0.08 -7.08
N ARG A 82 -14.55 0.89 -7.90
CA ARG A 82 -14.40 0.81 -9.35
C ARG A 82 -12.94 0.76 -9.82
N LEU A 83 -12.03 1.43 -9.10
CA LEU A 83 -10.59 1.31 -9.40
C LEU A 83 -10.08 -0.09 -9.13
N TYR A 84 -10.41 -0.67 -7.97
CA TYR A 84 -10.02 -2.04 -7.64
C TYR A 84 -10.60 -3.05 -8.64
N GLU A 85 -11.85 -2.88 -9.07
CA GLU A 85 -12.46 -3.77 -10.06
C GLU A 85 -11.71 -3.77 -11.40
N LYS A 86 -11.31 -2.59 -11.87
CA LYS A 86 -10.63 -2.41 -13.17
C LYS A 86 -9.14 -2.67 -13.13
N ALA A 87 -8.49 -2.48 -11.98
CA ALA A 87 -7.05 -2.68 -11.84
C ALA A 87 -6.66 -4.15 -12.06
N LYS A 88 -5.54 -4.37 -12.73
CA LYS A 88 -4.88 -5.68 -12.82
C LYS A 88 -3.95 -5.92 -11.65
N LEU A 89 -3.34 -4.86 -11.14
CA LEU A 89 -2.39 -4.86 -10.04
C LEU A 89 -2.53 -3.56 -9.27
N VAL A 90 -2.32 -3.59 -7.97
CA VAL A 90 -2.39 -2.40 -7.11
C VAL A 90 -1.04 -2.18 -6.45
N SER A 91 -0.59 -0.93 -6.36
CA SER A 91 0.62 -0.58 -5.64
C SER A 91 0.38 0.54 -4.64
N SER A 92 1.12 0.48 -3.56
CA SER A 92 1.13 1.50 -2.51
C SER A 92 2.52 1.53 -1.86
N LEU A 93 2.89 2.64 -1.24
CA LEU A 93 4.09 2.64 -0.39
C LEU A 93 3.84 1.82 0.87
N GLN A 94 2.74 2.13 1.54
CA GLN A 94 2.21 1.47 2.73
C GLN A 94 0.68 1.61 2.75
N GLY A 95 0.03 1.10 3.76
CA GLY A 95 -1.38 1.34 4.00
C GLY A 95 -2.33 0.22 3.56
N SER A 96 -3.61 0.43 3.80
CA SER A 96 -4.67 -0.57 3.63
C SER A 96 -5.06 -0.87 2.18
N SER A 97 -4.62 -0.06 1.21
CA SER A 97 -5.01 -0.21 -0.20
C SER A 97 -4.70 -1.59 -0.76
N ILE A 98 -3.52 -2.14 -0.42
CA ILE A 98 -3.11 -3.47 -0.87
C ILE A 98 -3.95 -4.55 -0.18
N TRP A 99 -4.18 -4.42 1.13
CA TRP A 99 -5.03 -5.36 1.86
C TRP A 99 -6.44 -5.42 1.26
N ILE A 100 -7.04 -4.26 0.99
CA ILE A 100 -8.36 -4.17 0.33
C ILE A 100 -8.31 -4.81 -1.06
N SER A 101 -7.23 -4.62 -1.82
CA SER A 101 -7.09 -5.23 -3.15
C SER A 101 -7.03 -6.76 -3.08
N LEU A 102 -6.31 -7.32 -2.10
CA LEU A 102 -6.26 -8.77 -1.88
C LEU A 102 -7.63 -9.36 -1.56
N LEU A 103 -8.40 -8.70 -0.67
CA LEU A 103 -9.78 -9.10 -0.35
C LEU A 103 -10.71 -9.08 -1.59
N LYS A 104 -10.40 -8.25 -2.57
CA LYS A 104 -11.10 -8.18 -3.87
C LYS A 104 -10.50 -9.13 -4.94
N GLY A 105 -9.56 -9.99 -4.55
CA GLY A 105 -8.90 -10.94 -5.46
C GLY A 105 -7.98 -10.27 -6.48
N LYS A 106 -7.34 -9.17 -6.09
CA LYS A 106 -6.32 -8.46 -6.87
C LYS A 106 -4.98 -8.50 -6.15
N ALA A 107 -3.95 -8.96 -6.84
CA ALA A 107 -2.60 -8.88 -6.32
C ALA A 107 -2.13 -7.42 -6.19
N GLY A 108 -1.16 -7.22 -5.33
CA GLY A 108 -0.54 -5.91 -5.17
C GLY A 108 0.90 -6.02 -4.74
N PHE A 109 1.57 -4.89 -4.54
CA PHE A 109 2.91 -4.84 -3.98
C PHE A 109 3.16 -3.51 -3.29
N THR A 110 4.12 -3.51 -2.40
CA THR A 110 4.61 -2.30 -1.73
C THR A 110 6.06 -2.04 -2.10
N LEU A 111 6.50 -0.78 -1.97
CA LEU A 111 7.92 -0.39 -2.12
C LEU A 111 8.61 -0.23 -0.75
N GLN A 112 7.89 -0.53 0.32
CA GLN A 112 8.40 -0.60 1.68
C GLN A 112 7.87 -1.86 2.35
N PRO A 113 8.61 -2.49 3.25
CA PRO A 113 8.10 -3.59 4.06
C PRO A 113 6.86 -3.19 4.83
N THR A 114 5.85 -4.03 4.83
CA THR A 114 4.61 -3.86 5.57
C THR A 114 4.25 -5.16 6.28
N TRP A 115 3.31 -5.10 7.21
CA TRP A 115 2.85 -6.28 7.95
C TRP A 115 2.33 -7.42 7.05
N HIS A 116 1.82 -7.08 5.85
CA HIS A 116 1.31 -8.05 4.88
C HIS A 116 2.33 -8.45 3.79
N SER A 117 3.59 -8.01 3.88
CA SER A 117 4.62 -8.31 2.85
C SER A 117 5.05 -9.77 2.80
N LYS A 118 4.62 -10.59 3.76
CA LYS A 118 4.79 -12.05 3.75
C LYS A 118 3.73 -12.78 2.90
N CYS A 119 2.69 -12.09 2.45
CA CYS A 119 1.72 -12.65 1.52
C CYS A 119 2.29 -12.65 0.10
N ASP A 120 2.35 -13.80 -0.56
CA ASP A 120 2.94 -13.98 -1.91
C ASP A 120 2.23 -13.17 -3.01
N SER A 121 1.00 -12.76 -2.76
CA SER A 121 0.25 -11.85 -3.64
C SER A 121 0.39 -10.37 -3.25
N SER A 122 1.23 -10.06 -2.26
CA SER A 122 1.46 -8.70 -1.74
C SER A 122 2.91 -8.47 -1.29
N PRO A 123 3.92 -8.87 -2.08
CA PRO A 123 5.31 -8.75 -1.66
C PRO A 123 5.78 -7.30 -1.56
N TYR A 124 6.83 -7.10 -0.79
CA TYR A 124 7.69 -5.93 -0.88
C TYR A 124 8.64 -6.06 -2.08
N LEU A 125 8.66 -5.05 -2.94
CA LEU A 125 9.52 -5.01 -4.11
C LEU A 125 10.56 -3.89 -4.01
N ASN A 126 11.74 -4.18 -4.50
CA ASN A 126 12.85 -3.24 -4.60
C ASN A 126 13.37 -3.13 -6.04
N ARG A 127 14.33 -2.24 -6.28
CA ARG A 127 14.89 -2.00 -7.63
C ARG A 127 15.42 -3.26 -8.33
N LYS A 128 15.90 -4.26 -7.58
CA LYS A 128 16.53 -5.46 -8.16
C LYS A 128 15.51 -6.48 -8.66
N ASN A 129 14.32 -6.51 -8.04
CA ASN A 129 13.33 -7.55 -8.29
C ASN A 129 11.99 -7.05 -8.85
N ILE A 130 11.79 -5.74 -8.96
CA ILE A 130 10.48 -5.15 -9.29
C ILE A 130 9.96 -5.59 -10.65
N SER A 131 10.78 -5.60 -11.69
CA SER A 131 10.34 -5.91 -13.06
C SER A 131 9.81 -7.34 -13.19
N GLU A 132 10.55 -8.32 -12.66
CA GLU A 132 10.16 -9.73 -12.71
C GLU A 132 8.92 -10.00 -11.86
N ASN A 133 8.88 -9.43 -10.66
CA ASN A 133 7.76 -9.63 -9.74
C ASN A 133 6.47 -8.95 -10.24
N ILE A 134 6.54 -7.79 -10.86
CA ILE A 134 5.36 -7.19 -11.51
C ILE A 134 4.80 -8.16 -12.57
N LYS A 135 5.64 -8.71 -13.44
CA LYS A 135 5.22 -9.68 -14.46
C LYS A 135 4.63 -10.94 -13.85
N PHE A 136 5.20 -11.42 -12.76
CA PHE A 136 4.69 -12.58 -12.01
C PHE A 136 3.32 -12.29 -11.40
N LEU A 137 3.17 -11.17 -10.67
CA LEU A 137 1.92 -10.78 -10.03
C LEU A 137 0.79 -10.55 -11.03
N LEU A 138 1.09 -9.98 -12.19
CA LEU A 138 0.11 -9.75 -13.27
C LEU A 138 -0.48 -11.05 -13.85
N LYS A 139 0.22 -12.18 -13.70
CA LYS A 139 -0.22 -13.50 -14.17
C LYS A 139 -1.06 -14.26 -13.15
N LYS A 140 -1.07 -13.83 -11.88
CA LYS A 140 -1.82 -14.53 -10.83
C LYS A 140 -3.33 -14.52 -11.10
N THR A 141 -3.93 -15.68 -10.94
CA THR A 141 -5.38 -15.85 -10.99
C THR A 141 -6.03 -15.47 -9.65
N LYS A 142 -7.32 -15.19 -9.66
CA LYS A 142 -8.07 -14.92 -8.42
C LYS A 142 -7.98 -16.08 -7.41
N SER A 143 -7.97 -17.33 -7.89
CA SER A 143 -7.85 -18.51 -7.04
C SER A 143 -6.48 -18.56 -6.34
N GLN A 144 -5.40 -18.28 -7.07
CA GLN A 144 -4.05 -18.21 -6.48
C GLN A 144 -3.95 -17.08 -5.45
N ILE A 145 -4.51 -15.89 -5.76
CA ILE A 145 -4.50 -14.76 -4.83
C ILE A 145 -5.28 -15.09 -3.55
N LYS A 146 -6.42 -15.77 -3.69
CA LYS A 146 -7.22 -16.22 -2.54
C LYS A 146 -6.44 -17.21 -1.68
N ASN A 147 -5.81 -18.20 -2.29
CA ASN A 147 -5.00 -19.19 -1.57
C ASN A 147 -3.80 -18.55 -0.85
N ASP A 148 -3.10 -17.61 -1.51
CA ASP A 148 -1.99 -16.88 -0.88
C ASP A 148 -2.48 -16.06 0.33
N LEU A 149 -3.67 -15.47 0.22
CA LEU A 149 -4.27 -14.71 1.31
C LEU A 149 -4.67 -15.62 2.48
N GLU A 150 -5.29 -16.77 2.20
CA GLU A 150 -5.65 -17.76 3.22
C GLU A 150 -4.40 -18.26 3.95
N ASN A 151 -3.36 -18.67 3.23
CA ASN A 151 -2.08 -19.08 3.80
C ASN A 151 -1.45 -17.97 4.67
N PHE A 152 -1.54 -16.73 4.23
CA PHE A 152 -1.03 -15.60 4.99
C PHE A 152 -1.84 -15.35 6.28
N VAL A 153 -3.18 -15.43 6.21
CA VAL A 153 -4.05 -15.31 7.38
C VAL A 153 -3.75 -16.41 8.38
N ASP A 154 -3.58 -17.65 7.95
CA ASP A 154 -3.19 -18.77 8.80
C ASP A 154 -1.82 -18.52 9.46
N TYR A 155 -0.87 -17.98 8.70
CA TYR A 155 0.45 -17.62 9.22
C TYR A 155 0.40 -16.54 10.30
N ILE A 156 -0.43 -15.51 10.16
CA ILE A 156 -0.51 -14.40 11.12
C ILE A 156 -1.50 -14.65 12.25
N SER A 157 -2.45 -15.59 12.09
CA SER A 157 -3.55 -15.81 13.05
C SER A 157 -3.09 -16.06 14.49
N PRO A 158 -1.97 -16.79 14.76
CA PRO A 158 -1.47 -16.98 16.12
C PRO A 158 -0.99 -15.69 16.80
N TYR A 159 -0.71 -14.65 16.00
CA TYR A 159 -0.19 -13.36 16.47
C TYR A 159 -1.24 -12.26 16.49
N LEU A 160 -2.46 -12.55 15.99
CA LEU A 160 -3.53 -11.57 16.02
C LEU A 160 -4.09 -11.42 17.42
N LEU A 161 -4.11 -10.18 17.87
CA LEU A 161 -4.73 -9.82 19.15
C LEU A 161 -6.24 -9.77 18.95
N ASN A 162 -6.99 -10.43 19.85
CA ASN A 162 -8.44 -10.37 19.85
C ASN A 162 -8.93 -9.07 20.49
N THR A 163 -8.57 -7.94 19.88
CA THR A 163 -8.99 -6.60 20.30
C THR A 163 -9.95 -5.99 19.29
N LEU A 164 -10.93 -5.24 19.79
CA LEU A 164 -11.65 -4.32 18.94
C LEU A 164 -10.66 -3.26 18.44
N TYR A 165 -10.51 -3.15 17.12
CA TYR A 165 -9.64 -2.14 16.49
C TYR A 165 -10.19 -0.72 16.72
N THR A 166 -10.03 -0.23 17.94
CA THR A 166 -10.34 1.15 18.29
C THR A 166 -9.10 2.05 18.29
N GLY A 167 -7.94 1.47 18.00
CA GLY A 167 -6.64 2.16 18.11
C GLY A 167 -6.20 2.43 19.55
N LYS A 168 -6.91 1.90 20.56
CA LYS A 168 -6.58 2.04 21.97
C LYS A 168 -6.69 0.69 22.67
N PHE A 169 -5.65 0.33 23.40
CA PHE A 169 -5.71 -0.75 24.37
C PHE A 169 -6.67 -0.35 25.48
N SER A 170 -7.66 -1.18 25.79
CA SER A 170 -8.53 -0.97 26.94
C SER A 170 -7.87 -1.55 28.20
N GLU A 171 -8.34 -1.12 29.38
CA GLU A 171 -7.90 -1.72 30.65
C GLU A 171 -8.22 -3.23 30.72
N LYS A 172 -9.27 -3.68 30.02
CA LYS A 172 -9.63 -5.09 29.90
C LYS A 172 -8.61 -5.86 29.09
N ASP A 173 -8.14 -5.29 27.97
CA ASP A 173 -7.11 -5.91 27.12
C ASP A 173 -5.78 -6.02 27.86
N ALA A 174 -5.43 -5.04 28.71
CA ALA A 174 -4.22 -5.06 29.53
C ALA A 174 -4.22 -6.15 30.63
N LYS A 175 -5.37 -6.75 30.91
CA LYS A 175 -5.54 -7.83 31.88
C LYS A 175 -5.75 -9.21 31.23
N ASP A 176 -5.80 -9.28 29.91
CA ASP A 176 -5.96 -10.53 29.17
C ASP A 176 -4.59 -11.21 29.00
N GLU A 177 -4.32 -12.24 29.81
CA GLU A 177 -3.05 -12.97 29.80
C GLU A 177 -2.72 -13.56 28.43
N LYS A 178 -3.72 -14.10 27.72
CA LYS A 178 -3.53 -14.66 26.38
C LYS A 178 -3.17 -13.59 25.34
N LEU A 179 -3.73 -12.40 25.49
CA LEU A 179 -3.40 -11.24 24.66
C LEU A 179 -1.97 -10.79 24.92
N LEU A 180 -1.55 -10.72 26.17
CA LEU A 180 -0.19 -10.33 26.57
C LEU A 180 0.85 -11.37 26.09
N GLU A 181 0.52 -12.66 26.21
CA GLU A 181 1.38 -13.74 25.72
C GLU A 181 1.54 -13.69 24.19
N ASN A 182 0.46 -13.45 23.43
CA ASN A 182 0.52 -13.26 21.98
C ASN A 182 1.35 -12.04 21.59
N LEU A 183 1.24 -10.95 22.37
CA LEU A 183 2.03 -9.74 22.14
C LEU A 183 3.53 -10.00 22.37
N ALA A 184 3.88 -10.68 23.46
CA ALA A 184 5.25 -11.06 23.77
C ALA A 184 5.85 -11.93 22.66
N ASN A 185 5.12 -12.97 22.24
CA ASN A 185 5.54 -13.84 21.14
C ASN A 185 5.67 -13.13 19.77
N PHE A 186 4.99 -12.00 19.59
CA PHE A 186 5.13 -11.17 18.39
C PHE A 186 6.39 -10.30 18.44
N ILE A 187 6.75 -9.80 19.63
CA ILE A 187 7.91 -8.93 19.83
C ILE A 187 9.22 -9.72 19.74
N ASP A 188 9.24 -10.97 20.20
CA ASP A 188 10.43 -11.84 20.29
C ASP A 188 10.81 -12.50 18.93
N LYS A 189 10.11 -12.20 17.84
CA LYS A 189 10.36 -12.70 16.47
C LYS A 189 10.73 -11.60 15.51
#